data_7d0c6ba8215b1306294bb5c0ecc2d438
#
_entry.id   7d0c6ba8215b1306294bb5c0ecc2d438
#
_cell.length_a   1.000
_cell.length_b   1.000
_cell.length_c   1.000
_cell.angle_alpha   90.00
_cell.angle_beta   90.00
_cell.angle_gamma   90.00
#
_symmetry.space_group_name_H-M   'P 1'
#
loop_
_entity.id
_entity.type
_entity.pdbx_description
1 polymer ?
#
loop_
_entity_poly.entity_id
_entity_poly.type
_entity_poly.pdbx_seq_one_letter_code
_entity_poly.pdbx_strand_id
1 'polypeptide(L)'
;MFSLHIDTARTWRGGQNQVLVTVMGMRSAGHRAMLVAHGDGELRRRADEGLDFLPLAPRTEMDLSAAWRLSRAIKQLRPDIIHAHDPHGVAMAALALSMSTQPKRAKLVAARRVDFRLKGNALSRWKYDQVDRFICASDAIRKILLADGVAPSRAVTVHEGIDLGHVAAAPRAALHEEFWLPHGAPIVGNVAALVPHKGQRHFVEAAALVVREVPDARFVIAGEGELRPTLEHLIKHLNLEKHVILAGFRPDVLSLHKAFDVFVMSSVTEGLGTSLLDAMACGRPIVATTAGGMPEVVQDGRTGILVPPRSDRALADAIIKLLKDEALRERMGAAGMSLVNAKFSAERMVADTLSVYEGIARR
;
A
#
# COMPACT_ATOMS: atom_id res chain seq x y z
N MET A 1 -13.89 0.66 -22.41
CA MET A 1 -13.16 -0.56 -22.03
C MET A 1 -13.85 -1.18 -20.83
N PHE A 2 -13.85 -2.52 -20.74
CA PHE A 2 -14.41 -3.24 -19.60
C PHE A 2 -13.33 -4.07 -18.92
N SER A 3 -13.11 -3.88 -17.59
CA SER A 3 -12.13 -4.59 -16.79
C SER A 3 -12.75 -5.32 -15.61
N LEU A 4 -12.26 -6.54 -15.33
CA LEU A 4 -12.53 -7.29 -14.10
C LEU A 4 -11.32 -7.14 -13.17
N HIS A 5 -11.54 -6.69 -11.93
CA HIS A 5 -10.51 -6.52 -10.91
C HIS A 5 -10.65 -7.61 -9.86
N ILE A 6 -9.67 -8.51 -9.76
CA ILE A 6 -9.72 -9.69 -8.89
C ILE A 6 -8.78 -9.50 -7.70
N ASP A 7 -9.33 -9.49 -6.49
CA ASP A 7 -8.59 -9.58 -5.23
C ASP A 7 -9.31 -10.54 -4.28
N THR A 8 -8.63 -11.60 -3.86
CA THR A 8 -9.25 -12.68 -3.08
C THR A 8 -9.02 -12.55 -1.57
N ALA A 9 -8.37 -11.50 -1.12
CA ALA A 9 -8.09 -11.28 0.30
C ALA A 9 -9.38 -10.99 1.10
N ARG A 10 -9.44 -11.53 2.32
CA ARG A 10 -10.54 -11.25 3.26
C ARG A 10 -10.28 -10.01 4.11
N THR A 11 -9.00 -9.68 4.35
CA THR A 11 -8.56 -8.59 5.22
C THR A 11 -8.48 -7.27 4.46
N TRP A 12 -8.34 -6.16 5.21
CA TRP A 12 -8.11 -4.83 4.66
C TRP A 12 -6.68 -4.38 4.93
N ARG A 13 -5.98 -4.02 3.87
CA ARG A 13 -4.63 -3.44 3.89
C ARG A 13 -4.51 -2.41 2.78
N GLY A 14 -3.38 -1.70 2.70
CA GLY A 14 -3.13 -0.72 1.65
C GLY A 14 -3.35 -1.26 0.23
N GLY A 15 -3.01 -2.52 -0.03
CA GLY A 15 -3.27 -3.18 -1.32
C GLY A 15 -4.75 -3.21 -1.70
N GLN A 16 -5.65 -3.60 -0.79
CA GLN A 16 -7.10 -3.62 -1.02
C GLN A 16 -7.66 -2.20 -1.20
N ASN A 17 -7.13 -1.22 -0.46
CA ASN A 17 -7.49 0.18 -0.69
C ASN A 17 -7.13 0.59 -2.13
N GLN A 18 -5.95 0.25 -2.63
CA GLN A 18 -5.54 0.55 -4.00
C GLN A 18 -6.40 -0.15 -5.06
N VAL A 19 -6.91 -1.36 -4.78
CA VAL A 19 -7.90 -2.01 -5.65
C VAL A 19 -9.17 -1.17 -5.75
N LEU A 20 -9.71 -0.74 -4.61
CA LEU A 20 -10.94 0.05 -4.57
C LEU A 20 -10.75 1.41 -5.28
N VAL A 21 -9.67 2.13 -4.97
CA VAL A 21 -9.31 3.39 -5.64
C VAL A 21 -9.19 3.21 -7.16
N THR A 22 -8.56 2.12 -7.60
CA THR A 22 -8.43 1.81 -9.04
C THR A 22 -9.80 1.58 -9.69
N VAL A 23 -10.64 0.73 -9.08
CA VAL A 23 -11.96 0.37 -9.64
C VAL A 23 -12.87 1.60 -9.71
N MET A 24 -12.94 2.38 -8.62
CA MET A 24 -13.75 3.59 -8.55
C MET A 24 -13.26 4.64 -9.54
N GLY A 25 -11.94 4.86 -9.62
CA GLY A 25 -11.34 5.79 -10.55
C GLY A 25 -11.56 5.40 -12.02
N MET A 26 -11.51 4.11 -12.36
CA MET A 26 -11.87 3.64 -13.71
C MET A 26 -13.32 3.98 -14.07
N ARG A 27 -14.25 3.79 -13.13
CA ARG A 27 -15.67 4.15 -13.34
C ARG A 27 -15.86 5.66 -13.50
N SER A 28 -15.21 6.44 -12.66
CA SER A 28 -15.23 7.92 -12.75
C SER A 28 -14.66 8.42 -14.10
N ALA A 29 -13.71 7.69 -14.68
CA ALA A 29 -13.16 7.93 -16.00
C ALA A 29 -14.06 7.42 -17.15
N GLY A 30 -15.29 6.96 -16.88
CA GLY A 30 -16.25 6.50 -17.88
C GLY A 30 -16.02 5.07 -18.39
N HIS A 31 -15.19 4.27 -17.73
CA HIS A 31 -14.96 2.87 -18.07
C HIS A 31 -15.80 1.93 -17.21
N ARG A 32 -16.18 0.79 -17.78
CA ARG A 32 -16.83 -0.26 -17.00
C ARG A 32 -15.78 -1.04 -16.21
N ALA A 33 -15.91 -1.08 -14.89
CA ALA A 33 -15.06 -1.85 -14.01
C ALA A 33 -15.92 -2.65 -13.02
N MET A 34 -15.62 -3.95 -12.85
CA MET A 34 -16.30 -4.85 -11.95
C MET A 34 -15.32 -5.42 -10.94
N LEU A 35 -15.72 -5.46 -9.68
CA LEU A 35 -14.96 -6.07 -8.60
C LEU A 35 -15.26 -7.55 -8.47
N VAL A 36 -14.24 -8.39 -8.44
CA VAL A 36 -14.31 -9.83 -8.18
C VAL A 36 -13.53 -10.09 -6.88
N ALA A 37 -14.25 -10.36 -5.79
CA ALA A 37 -13.61 -10.47 -4.48
C ALA A 37 -14.36 -11.45 -3.56
N HIS A 38 -13.80 -11.69 -2.37
CA HIS A 38 -14.43 -12.55 -1.37
C HIS A 38 -15.76 -11.93 -0.89
N GLY A 39 -16.86 -12.69 -0.94
CA GLY A 39 -18.19 -12.19 -0.60
C GLY A 39 -18.31 -11.60 0.81
N ASP A 40 -17.59 -12.20 1.79
CA ASP A 40 -17.56 -11.76 3.19
C ASP A 40 -16.29 -10.96 3.51
N GLY A 41 -15.51 -10.51 2.49
CA GLY A 41 -14.28 -9.78 2.68
C GLY A 41 -14.48 -8.28 2.90
N GLU A 42 -13.48 -7.64 3.49
CA GLU A 42 -13.50 -6.20 3.78
C GLU A 42 -13.60 -5.35 2.50
N LEU A 43 -13.05 -5.82 1.39
CA LEU A 43 -13.15 -5.13 0.11
C LEU A 43 -14.61 -5.02 -0.37
N ARG A 44 -15.42 -6.10 -0.19
CA ARG A 44 -16.87 -6.07 -0.48
C ARG A 44 -17.62 -5.13 0.46
N ARG A 45 -17.30 -5.14 1.76
CA ARG A 45 -17.98 -4.29 2.75
C ARG A 45 -17.76 -2.81 2.51
N ARG A 46 -16.60 -2.43 1.93
CA ARG A 46 -16.22 -1.04 1.68
C ARG A 46 -16.54 -0.57 0.26
N ALA A 47 -16.90 -1.50 -0.63
CA ALA A 47 -17.35 -1.17 -1.97
C ALA A 47 -18.75 -0.56 -1.92
N ASP A 48 -18.98 0.49 -2.73
CA ASP A 48 -20.29 1.10 -2.88
C ASP A 48 -21.34 0.07 -3.36
N GLU A 49 -22.59 0.24 -2.93
CA GLU A 49 -23.68 -0.64 -3.34
C GLU A 49 -23.90 -0.68 -4.87
N GLY A 50 -23.62 0.41 -5.56
CA GLY A 50 -23.71 0.53 -7.02
C GLY A 50 -22.52 -0.07 -7.80
N LEU A 51 -21.53 -0.67 -7.13
CA LEU A 51 -20.41 -1.31 -7.80
C LEU A 51 -20.79 -2.72 -8.28
N ASP A 52 -20.62 -2.97 -9.60
CA ASP A 52 -20.73 -4.32 -10.17
C ASP A 52 -19.81 -5.28 -9.41
N PHE A 53 -20.35 -6.35 -8.84
CA PHE A 53 -19.64 -7.28 -7.96
C PHE A 53 -19.89 -8.74 -8.34
N LEU A 54 -18.82 -9.54 -8.34
CA LEU A 54 -18.88 -11.00 -8.51
C LEU A 54 -18.17 -11.68 -7.32
N PRO A 55 -18.86 -12.52 -6.53
CA PRO A 55 -18.21 -13.21 -5.43
C PRO A 55 -17.25 -14.29 -5.92
N LEU A 56 -16.01 -14.29 -5.41
CA LEU A 56 -15.00 -15.30 -5.67
C LEU A 56 -14.22 -15.60 -4.39
N ALA A 57 -14.31 -16.81 -3.89
CA ALA A 57 -13.67 -17.26 -2.65
C ALA A 57 -12.91 -18.58 -2.92
N PRO A 58 -11.74 -18.56 -3.57
CA PRO A 58 -10.98 -19.76 -3.82
C PRO A 58 -10.39 -20.32 -2.51
N ARG A 59 -10.45 -21.64 -2.32
CA ARG A 59 -9.88 -22.32 -1.15
C ARG A 59 -8.37 -22.47 -1.27
N THR A 60 -7.86 -22.60 -2.48
CA THR A 60 -6.43 -22.75 -2.81
C THR A 60 -6.11 -22.07 -4.13
N GLU A 61 -4.81 -21.93 -4.46
CA GLU A 61 -4.38 -21.44 -5.79
C GLU A 61 -4.81 -22.36 -6.96
N MET A 62 -5.23 -23.60 -6.69
CA MET A 62 -5.68 -24.61 -7.67
C MET A 62 -7.16 -24.99 -7.49
N ASP A 63 -7.98 -24.07 -7.02
CA ASP A 63 -9.44 -24.31 -6.90
C ASP A 63 -10.11 -24.29 -8.28
N LEU A 64 -10.20 -25.49 -8.88
CA LEU A 64 -10.78 -25.67 -10.22
C LEU A 64 -12.27 -25.29 -10.27
N SER A 65 -13.00 -25.43 -9.15
CA SER A 65 -14.42 -25.06 -9.10
C SER A 65 -14.61 -23.54 -9.13
N ALA A 66 -13.78 -22.81 -8.39
CA ALA A 66 -13.75 -21.35 -8.43
C ALA A 66 -13.30 -20.83 -9.80
N ALA A 67 -12.25 -21.45 -10.38
CA ALA A 67 -11.75 -21.11 -11.71
C ALA A 67 -12.81 -21.37 -12.80
N TRP A 68 -13.55 -22.47 -12.72
CA TRP A 68 -14.64 -22.77 -13.66
C TRP A 68 -15.79 -21.75 -13.57
N ARG A 69 -16.22 -21.38 -12.35
CA ARG A 69 -17.22 -20.31 -12.17
C ARG A 69 -16.75 -18.99 -12.77
N LEU A 70 -15.48 -18.63 -12.52
CA LEU A 70 -14.88 -17.43 -13.09
C LEU A 70 -14.81 -17.51 -14.61
N SER A 71 -14.45 -18.66 -15.20
CA SER A 71 -14.42 -18.88 -16.65
C SER A 71 -15.80 -18.68 -17.29
N ARG A 72 -16.86 -19.19 -16.66
CA ARG A 72 -18.24 -18.94 -17.13
C ARG A 72 -18.63 -17.47 -17.07
N ALA A 73 -18.28 -16.78 -15.99
CA ALA A 73 -18.50 -15.34 -15.87
C ALA A 73 -17.74 -14.54 -16.95
N ILE A 74 -16.46 -14.85 -17.18
CA ILE A 74 -15.65 -14.25 -18.26
C ILE A 74 -16.31 -14.47 -19.62
N LYS A 75 -16.83 -15.68 -19.89
CA LYS A 75 -17.51 -16.01 -21.15
C LYS A 75 -18.78 -15.18 -21.36
N GLN A 76 -19.54 -14.94 -20.31
CA GLN A 76 -20.79 -14.14 -20.36
C GLN A 76 -20.50 -12.65 -20.45
N LEU A 77 -19.59 -12.16 -19.61
CA LEU A 77 -19.30 -10.73 -19.45
C LEU A 77 -18.40 -10.16 -20.56
N ARG A 78 -17.53 -10.99 -21.13
CA ARG A 78 -16.57 -10.63 -22.20
C ARG A 78 -15.73 -9.38 -21.87
N PRO A 79 -14.99 -9.39 -20.73
CA PRO A 79 -14.14 -8.27 -20.40
C PRO A 79 -12.99 -8.14 -21.41
N ASP A 80 -12.49 -6.92 -21.59
CA ASP A 80 -11.27 -6.66 -22.36
C ASP A 80 -10.04 -7.02 -21.52
N ILE A 81 -10.09 -6.71 -20.22
CA ILE A 81 -8.98 -6.84 -19.26
C ILE A 81 -9.44 -7.62 -18.03
N ILE A 82 -8.58 -8.49 -17.54
CA ILE A 82 -8.64 -9.08 -16.20
C ILE A 82 -7.42 -8.58 -15.44
N HIS A 83 -7.63 -7.77 -14.40
CA HIS A 83 -6.55 -7.26 -13.56
C HIS A 83 -6.58 -7.97 -12.21
N ALA A 84 -5.65 -8.88 -12.00
CA ALA A 84 -5.49 -9.61 -10.75
C ALA A 84 -4.53 -8.87 -9.80
N HIS A 85 -4.97 -8.62 -8.57
CA HIS A 85 -4.28 -7.78 -7.60
C HIS A 85 -3.52 -8.58 -6.53
N ASP A 86 -3.79 -9.88 -6.42
CA ASP A 86 -3.10 -10.79 -5.51
C ASP A 86 -2.68 -12.10 -6.19
N PRO A 87 -1.75 -12.88 -5.63
CA PRO A 87 -1.24 -14.11 -6.24
C PRO A 87 -2.30 -15.20 -6.49
N HIS A 88 -3.32 -15.29 -5.62
CA HIS A 88 -4.44 -16.22 -5.79
C HIS A 88 -5.35 -15.76 -6.93
N GLY A 89 -5.62 -14.46 -7.03
CA GLY A 89 -6.35 -13.86 -8.15
C GLY A 89 -5.67 -14.11 -9.49
N VAL A 90 -4.33 -14.01 -9.55
CA VAL A 90 -3.56 -14.38 -10.76
C VAL A 90 -3.74 -15.85 -11.11
N ALA A 91 -3.68 -16.76 -10.13
CA ALA A 91 -3.87 -18.19 -10.37
C ALA A 91 -5.30 -18.50 -10.88
N MET A 92 -6.31 -17.91 -10.24
CA MET A 92 -7.71 -18.08 -10.66
C MET A 92 -7.96 -17.54 -12.06
N ALA A 93 -7.44 -16.36 -12.40
CA ALA A 93 -7.55 -15.77 -13.73
C ALA A 93 -6.84 -16.63 -14.80
N ALA A 94 -5.62 -17.10 -14.52
CA ALA A 94 -4.88 -17.96 -15.42
C ALA A 94 -5.61 -19.27 -15.71
N LEU A 95 -6.11 -19.95 -14.65
CA LEU A 95 -6.91 -21.18 -14.79
C LEU A 95 -8.21 -20.92 -15.55
N ALA A 96 -8.95 -19.88 -15.22
CA ALA A 96 -10.20 -19.55 -15.88
C ALA A 96 -10.03 -19.25 -17.37
N LEU A 97 -8.97 -18.53 -17.74
CA LEU A 97 -8.63 -18.24 -19.13
C LEU A 97 -8.18 -19.50 -19.90
N SER A 98 -7.47 -20.43 -19.24
CA SER A 98 -7.06 -21.71 -19.86
C SER A 98 -8.25 -22.64 -20.14
N MET A 99 -9.36 -22.49 -19.40
CA MET A 99 -10.62 -23.22 -19.64
C MET A 99 -11.50 -22.54 -20.69
N SER A 100 -11.16 -21.34 -21.14
CA SER A 100 -11.96 -20.57 -22.08
C SER A 100 -11.65 -20.94 -23.52
N THR A 101 -12.71 -21.20 -24.31
CA THR A 101 -12.63 -21.47 -25.77
C THR A 101 -12.98 -20.24 -26.61
N GLN A 102 -12.92 -19.04 -26.02
CA GLN A 102 -13.31 -17.82 -26.73
C GLN A 102 -12.27 -17.42 -27.79
N PRO A 103 -12.70 -16.99 -28.99
CA PRO A 103 -11.78 -16.58 -30.05
C PRO A 103 -10.95 -15.34 -29.69
N LYS A 104 -11.49 -14.43 -28.87
CA LYS A 104 -10.77 -13.27 -28.34
C LYS A 104 -10.62 -13.43 -26.82
N ARG A 105 -9.41 -13.75 -26.38
CA ARG A 105 -9.08 -13.88 -24.97
C ARG A 105 -8.93 -12.50 -24.33
N ALA A 106 -9.54 -12.31 -23.15
CA ALA A 106 -9.25 -11.17 -22.30
C ALA A 106 -7.75 -11.10 -21.93
N LYS A 107 -7.16 -9.91 -21.89
CA LYS A 107 -5.76 -9.73 -21.49
C LYS A 107 -5.62 -9.82 -19.98
N LEU A 108 -4.66 -10.61 -19.50
CA LEU A 108 -4.37 -10.78 -18.08
C LEU A 108 -3.30 -9.79 -17.63
N VAL A 109 -3.66 -8.89 -16.72
CA VAL A 109 -2.76 -7.96 -16.03
C VAL A 109 -2.58 -8.45 -14.59
N ALA A 110 -1.36 -8.41 -14.08
CA ALA A 110 -1.07 -8.72 -12.68
C ALA A 110 -0.48 -7.49 -11.99
N ALA A 111 -1.11 -7.03 -10.92
CA ALA A 111 -0.53 -6.02 -10.03
C ALA A 111 0.58 -6.65 -9.19
N ARG A 112 1.68 -5.94 -9.03
CA ARG A 112 2.78 -6.34 -8.16
C ARG A 112 3.09 -5.22 -7.18
N ARG A 113 2.70 -5.44 -5.91
CA ARG A 113 2.82 -4.47 -4.80
C ARG A 113 3.81 -4.88 -3.72
N VAL A 114 4.36 -6.10 -3.86
CA VAL A 114 5.27 -6.70 -2.88
C VAL A 114 6.65 -6.91 -3.48
N ASP A 115 7.68 -6.76 -2.68
CA ASP A 115 9.09 -6.83 -3.02
C ASP A 115 9.70 -8.25 -2.90
N PHE A 116 8.85 -9.28 -2.76
CA PHE A 116 9.33 -10.67 -2.76
C PHE A 116 9.54 -11.18 -4.17
N ARG A 117 10.56 -12.03 -4.37
CA ARG A 117 10.80 -12.73 -5.63
C ARG A 117 9.64 -13.65 -6.01
N LEU A 118 9.50 -13.91 -7.30
CA LEU A 118 8.58 -14.92 -7.80
C LEU A 118 9.06 -16.31 -7.32
N LYS A 119 8.12 -17.14 -6.83
CA LYS A 119 8.46 -18.53 -6.46
C LYS A 119 8.88 -19.30 -7.70
N GLY A 120 10.02 -19.98 -7.65
CA GLY A 120 10.60 -20.72 -8.78
C GLY A 120 9.94 -22.08 -9.08
N ASN A 121 8.82 -22.46 -8.43
CA ASN A 121 8.14 -23.72 -8.70
C ASN A 121 7.36 -23.69 -10.02
N ALA A 122 7.02 -24.88 -10.56
CA ALA A 122 6.37 -25.03 -11.86
C ALA A 122 5.02 -24.31 -11.94
N LEU A 123 4.20 -24.37 -10.87
CA LEU A 123 2.90 -23.69 -10.82
C LEU A 123 3.06 -22.17 -10.89
N SER A 124 4.00 -21.63 -10.12
CA SER A 124 4.28 -20.19 -10.12
C SER A 124 4.75 -19.72 -11.50
N ARG A 125 5.68 -20.44 -12.13
CA ARG A 125 6.13 -20.14 -13.48
C ARG A 125 4.97 -20.17 -14.46
N TRP A 126 4.20 -21.27 -14.50
CA TRP A 126 3.06 -21.41 -15.39
C TRP A 126 2.05 -20.26 -15.26
N LYS A 127 1.61 -19.91 -14.04
CA LYS A 127 0.61 -18.85 -13.85
C LYS A 127 1.12 -17.47 -14.27
N TYR A 128 2.39 -17.15 -13.99
CA TYR A 128 2.97 -15.87 -14.35
C TYR A 128 3.36 -15.77 -15.83
N ASP A 129 3.56 -16.90 -16.52
CA ASP A 129 3.72 -16.93 -17.97
C ASP A 129 2.43 -16.56 -18.70
N GLN A 130 1.26 -16.81 -18.10
CA GLN A 130 -0.04 -16.41 -18.65
C GLN A 130 -0.31 -14.90 -18.56
N VAL A 131 0.46 -14.14 -17.78
CA VAL A 131 0.27 -12.70 -17.58
C VAL A 131 0.77 -11.94 -18.81
N ASP A 132 -0.11 -11.16 -19.45
CA ASP A 132 0.25 -10.32 -20.59
C ASP A 132 1.07 -9.09 -20.14
N ARG A 133 0.77 -8.51 -18.96
CA ARG A 133 1.48 -7.35 -18.41
C ARG A 133 1.49 -7.36 -16.87
N PHE A 134 2.64 -7.03 -16.30
CA PHE A 134 2.78 -6.73 -14.87
C PHE A 134 2.74 -5.22 -14.67
N ILE A 135 1.90 -4.76 -13.74
CA ILE A 135 1.90 -3.40 -13.22
C ILE A 135 2.59 -3.43 -11.86
N CYS A 136 3.76 -2.83 -11.77
CA CYS A 136 4.59 -2.76 -10.57
C CYS A 136 4.34 -1.43 -9.86
N ALA A 137 4.11 -1.47 -8.54
CA ALA A 137 3.87 -0.26 -7.75
C ALA A 137 5.11 0.65 -7.64
N SER A 138 6.30 0.12 -7.93
CA SER A 138 7.57 0.87 -7.92
C SER A 138 8.57 0.31 -8.94
N ASP A 139 9.56 1.12 -9.31
CA ASP A 139 10.68 0.66 -10.13
C ASP A 139 11.55 -0.35 -9.40
N ALA A 140 11.64 -0.26 -8.07
CA ALA A 140 12.29 -1.27 -7.24
C ALA A 140 11.65 -2.65 -7.43
N ILE A 141 10.32 -2.74 -7.37
CA ILE A 141 9.58 -4.00 -7.64
C ILE A 141 9.79 -4.45 -9.10
N ARG A 142 9.74 -3.52 -10.05
CA ARG A 142 9.98 -3.83 -11.47
C ARG A 142 11.36 -4.45 -11.66
N LYS A 143 12.40 -3.90 -11.06
CA LYS A 143 13.76 -4.46 -11.11
C LYS A 143 13.84 -5.88 -10.57
N ILE A 144 13.11 -6.19 -9.48
CA ILE A 144 13.03 -7.56 -8.94
C ILE A 144 12.42 -8.52 -9.98
N LEU A 145 11.32 -8.14 -10.64
CA LEU A 145 10.70 -8.97 -11.67
C LEU A 145 11.63 -9.22 -12.87
N LEU A 146 12.36 -8.19 -13.32
CA LEU A 146 13.35 -8.33 -14.39
C LEU A 146 14.49 -9.29 -13.99
N ALA A 147 14.95 -9.21 -12.74
CA ALA A 147 15.95 -10.13 -12.19
C ALA A 147 15.42 -11.56 -12.03
N ASP A 148 14.10 -11.74 -11.90
CA ASP A 148 13.42 -13.04 -11.90
C ASP A 148 13.14 -13.58 -13.32
N GLY A 149 13.61 -12.88 -14.39
CA GLY A 149 13.51 -13.30 -15.78
C GLY A 149 12.27 -12.83 -16.53
N VAL A 150 11.46 -11.94 -15.94
CA VAL A 150 10.33 -11.33 -16.67
C VAL A 150 10.87 -10.38 -17.74
N ALA A 151 10.41 -10.53 -18.98
CA ALA A 151 10.84 -9.67 -20.08
C ALA A 151 10.52 -8.18 -19.81
N PRO A 152 11.42 -7.23 -20.12
CA PRO A 152 11.20 -5.79 -19.90
C PRO A 152 9.91 -5.26 -20.52
N SER A 153 9.51 -5.80 -21.67
CA SER A 153 8.28 -5.44 -22.35
C SER A 153 7.02 -5.89 -21.61
N ARG A 154 7.12 -6.79 -20.65
CA ARG A 154 5.99 -7.30 -19.84
C ARG A 154 5.86 -6.63 -18.47
N ALA A 155 6.81 -5.84 -18.02
CA ALA A 155 6.78 -5.17 -16.72
C ALA A 155 6.83 -3.64 -16.88
N VAL A 156 5.86 -2.96 -16.29
CA VAL A 156 5.75 -1.50 -16.31
C VAL A 156 5.51 -0.99 -14.90
N THR A 157 6.08 0.17 -14.56
CA THR A 157 5.81 0.85 -13.30
C THR A 157 4.60 1.76 -13.46
N VAL A 158 3.63 1.59 -12.56
CA VAL A 158 2.55 2.55 -12.31
C VAL A 158 2.50 2.73 -10.79
N HIS A 159 2.88 3.91 -10.33
CA HIS A 159 2.86 4.22 -8.90
C HIS A 159 1.43 4.21 -8.36
N GLU A 160 1.27 3.85 -7.11
CA GLU A 160 0.00 3.91 -6.39
C GLU A 160 -0.44 5.36 -6.20
N GLY A 161 -1.76 5.57 -6.14
CA GLY A 161 -2.35 6.90 -6.05
C GLY A 161 -3.20 7.08 -4.81
N ILE A 162 -3.31 8.34 -4.37
CA ILE A 162 -4.12 8.74 -3.21
C ILE A 162 -5.33 9.53 -3.68
N ASP A 163 -6.49 9.23 -3.09
CA ASP A 163 -7.71 10.02 -3.25
C ASP A 163 -7.59 11.32 -2.44
N LEU A 164 -7.29 12.39 -3.14
CA LEU A 164 -7.10 13.71 -2.53
C LEU A 164 -8.39 14.29 -1.96
N GLY A 165 -9.54 13.90 -2.50
CA GLY A 165 -10.85 14.29 -1.95
C GLY A 165 -11.08 13.67 -0.58
N HIS A 166 -10.77 12.39 -0.40
CA HIS A 166 -10.80 11.72 0.90
C HIS A 166 -9.83 12.35 1.90
N VAL A 167 -8.61 12.69 1.46
CA VAL A 167 -7.65 13.39 2.31
C VAL A 167 -8.20 14.73 2.77
N ALA A 168 -8.77 15.53 1.87
CA ALA A 168 -9.33 16.84 2.21
C ALA A 168 -10.48 16.72 3.23
N ALA A 169 -11.38 15.75 3.03
CA ALA A 169 -12.57 15.53 3.87
C ALA A 169 -12.26 14.95 5.26
N ALA A 170 -11.14 14.24 5.44
CA ALA A 170 -10.82 13.62 6.72
C ALA A 170 -10.61 14.68 7.82
N PRO A 171 -11.23 14.56 9.01
CA PRO A 171 -10.93 15.41 10.14
C PRO A 171 -9.54 15.11 10.73
N ARG A 172 -9.00 16.00 11.56
CA ARG A 172 -7.81 15.70 12.37
C ARG A 172 -8.23 14.86 13.58
N ALA A 173 -7.52 13.78 13.89
CA ALA A 173 -7.76 12.99 15.09
C ALA A 173 -7.35 13.77 16.36
N ALA A 174 -8.14 13.60 17.43
CA ALA A 174 -7.90 14.24 18.72
C ALA A 174 -6.99 13.34 19.61
N LEU A 175 -5.77 13.05 19.17
CA LEU A 175 -4.90 12.07 19.81
C LEU A 175 -4.46 12.47 21.21
N HIS A 176 -4.36 13.78 21.50
CA HIS A 176 -4.00 14.25 22.84
C HIS A 176 -5.10 13.90 23.86
N GLU A 177 -6.35 14.08 23.49
CA GLU A 177 -7.51 13.76 24.33
C GLU A 177 -7.72 12.24 24.40
N GLU A 178 -7.62 11.55 23.25
CA GLU A 178 -7.87 10.11 23.14
C GLU A 178 -6.89 9.29 23.99
N PHE A 179 -5.62 9.68 24.00
CA PHE A 179 -4.56 8.95 24.71
C PHE A 179 -4.04 9.69 25.96
N TRP A 180 -4.76 10.72 26.43
CA TRP A 180 -4.38 11.57 27.58
C TRP A 180 -2.93 12.03 27.52
N LEU A 181 -2.51 12.50 26.33
CA LEU A 181 -1.15 12.99 26.11
C LEU A 181 -1.02 14.43 26.66
N PRO A 182 0.18 14.83 27.14
CA PRO A 182 0.42 16.20 27.55
C PRO A 182 0.10 17.19 26.43
N HIS A 183 -0.52 18.31 26.78
CA HIS A 183 -0.81 19.38 25.82
C HIS A 183 0.47 19.86 25.12
N GLY A 184 0.41 19.94 23.77
CA GLY A 184 1.56 20.41 22.98
C GLY A 184 2.68 19.39 22.83
N ALA A 185 2.56 18.19 23.41
CA ALA A 185 3.55 17.13 23.20
C ALA A 185 3.62 16.75 21.70
N PRO A 186 4.80 16.77 21.08
CA PRO A 186 4.91 16.41 19.67
C PRO A 186 4.64 14.91 19.45
N ILE A 187 3.88 14.58 18.41
CA ILE A 187 3.46 13.22 18.10
C ILE A 187 4.18 12.69 16.87
N VAL A 188 4.94 11.61 17.05
CA VAL A 188 5.60 10.88 15.99
C VAL A 188 4.77 9.64 15.65
N GLY A 189 4.29 9.55 14.42
CA GLY A 189 3.35 8.49 14.00
C GLY A 189 3.98 7.42 13.13
N ASN A 190 3.51 6.18 13.28
CA ASN A 190 3.75 5.07 12.37
C ASN A 190 2.43 4.36 12.09
N VAL A 191 2.11 4.13 10.81
CA VAL A 191 0.89 3.42 10.39
C VAL A 191 1.29 2.25 9.49
N ALA A 192 1.28 1.04 10.05
CA ALA A 192 1.63 -0.18 9.32
C ALA A 192 1.18 -1.44 10.08
N ALA A 193 0.97 -2.55 9.35
CA ALA A 193 0.80 -3.86 9.98
C ALA A 193 2.02 -4.22 10.86
N LEU A 194 1.78 -4.84 12.01
CA LEU A 194 2.83 -5.22 12.97
C LEU A 194 3.48 -6.55 12.54
N VAL A 195 4.34 -6.47 11.52
CA VAL A 195 5.02 -7.63 10.92
C VAL A 195 6.52 -7.33 10.74
N PRO A 196 7.41 -8.36 10.69
CA PRO A 196 8.86 -8.17 10.78
C PRO A 196 9.45 -7.17 9.79
N HIS A 197 9.00 -7.20 8.54
CA HIS A 197 9.55 -6.35 7.48
C HIS A 197 9.18 -4.86 7.61
N LYS A 198 8.19 -4.50 8.45
CA LYS A 198 7.83 -3.09 8.72
C LYS A 198 8.73 -2.41 9.75
N GLY A 199 9.55 -3.18 10.47
CA GLY A 199 10.64 -2.65 11.29
C GLY A 199 10.22 -1.80 12.49
N GLN A 200 9.00 -1.98 13.04
CA GLN A 200 8.54 -1.22 14.21
C GLN A 200 9.46 -1.40 15.43
N ARG A 201 10.19 -2.53 15.53
CA ARG A 201 11.23 -2.69 16.54
C ARG A 201 12.23 -1.53 16.48
N HIS A 202 12.76 -1.21 15.29
CA HIS A 202 13.72 -0.11 15.10
C HIS A 202 13.11 1.25 15.42
N PHE A 203 11.81 1.42 15.16
CA PHE A 203 11.11 2.64 15.53
C PHE A 203 11.01 2.80 17.06
N VAL A 204 10.70 1.73 17.80
CA VAL A 204 10.65 1.74 19.28
C VAL A 204 12.05 1.93 19.87
N GLU A 205 13.08 1.30 19.32
CA GLU A 205 14.48 1.50 19.75
C GLU A 205 14.95 2.94 19.48
N ALA A 206 14.56 3.52 18.33
CA ALA A 206 14.81 4.94 18.04
C ALA A 206 14.06 5.86 19.00
N ALA A 207 12.81 5.54 19.38
CA ALA A 207 12.04 6.33 20.35
C ALA A 207 12.78 6.47 21.69
N ALA A 208 13.44 5.41 22.17
CA ALA A 208 14.26 5.48 23.39
C ALA A 208 15.40 6.50 23.31
N LEU A 209 15.98 6.69 22.12
CA LEU A 209 17.01 7.71 21.88
C LEU A 209 16.40 9.10 21.77
N VAL A 210 15.27 9.23 21.09
CA VAL A 210 14.56 10.52 20.92
C VAL A 210 14.10 11.08 22.26
N VAL A 211 13.51 10.25 23.14
CA VAL A 211 12.99 10.69 24.45
C VAL A 211 14.08 11.30 25.33
N ARG A 212 15.33 10.89 25.19
CA ARG A 212 16.47 11.50 25.93
C ARG A 212 16.72 12.95 25.52
N GLU A 213 16.45 13.30 24.26
CA GLU A 213 16.70 14.62 23.68
C GLU A 213 15.44 15.50 23.62
N VAL A 214 14.24 14.87 23.54
CA VAL A 214 12.92 15.47 23.48
C VAL A 214 11.99 14.72 24.42
N PRO A 215 12.05 14.94 25.75
CA PRO A 215 11.31 14.15 26.76
C PRO A 215 9.79 14.18 26.60
N ASP A 216 9.26 15.23 25.98
CA ASP A 216 7.81 15.37 25.76
C ASP A 216 7.32 14.62 24.53
N ALA A 217 8.20 14.06 23.68
CA ALA A 217 7.79 13.35 22.48
C ALA A 217 6.94 12.12 22.80
N ARG A 218 5.89 11.92 21.99
CA ARG A 218 4.99 10.76 22.04
C ARG A 218 5.00 10.05 20.71
N PHE A 219 4.90 8.73 20.76
CA PHE A 219 4.99 7.85 19.61
C PHE A 219 3.69 7.03 19.51
N VAL A 220 3.02 7.11 18.36
CA VAL A 220 1.77 6.38 18.13
C VAL A 220 1.97 5.41 16.98
N ILE A 221 1.81 4.12 17.25
CA ILE A 221 1.90 3.05 16.27
C ILE A 221 0.49 2.50 16.03
N ALA A 222 -0.06 2.78 14.85
CA ALA A 222 -1.36 2.28 14.42
C ALA A 222 -1.20 1.07 13.49
N GLY A 223 -1.84 -0.03 13.86
CA GLY A 223 -1.84 -1.29 13.14
C GLY A 223 -1.96 -2.49 14.05
N GLU A 224 -2.20 -3.63 13.45
CA GLU A 224 -2.26 -4.94 14.12
C GLU A 224 -1.34 -5.94 13.43
N GLY A 225 -0.94 -6.99 14.15
CA GLY A 225 -0.14 -8.07 13.61
C GLY A 225 0.56 -8.89 14.69
N GLU A 226 1.27 -9.90 14.22
CA GLU A 226 1.92 -10.91 15.08
C GLU A 226 2.99 -10.35 16.02
N LEU A 227 3.56 -9.17 15.71
CA LEU A 227 4.61 -8.56 16.54
C LEU A 227 4.08 -7.77 17.73
N ARG A 228 2.75 -7.60 17.89
CA ARG A 228 2.20 -6.82 19.01
C ARG A 228 2.77 -7.23 20.37
N PRO A 229 2.76 -8.53 20.80
CA PRO A 229 3.31 -8.93 22.10
C PRO A 229 4.81 -8.64 22.24
N THR A 230 5.56 -8.80 21.14
CA THR A 230 6.99 -8.51 21.12
C THR A 230 7.28 -7.03 21.30
N LEU A 231 6.48 -6.16 20.67
CA LEU A 231 6.61 -4.71 20.82
C LEU A 231 6.20 -4.23 22.20
N GLU A 232 5.13 -4.77 22.78
CA GLU A 232 4.73 -4.49 24.17
C GLU A 232 5.85 -4.83 25.15
N HIS A 233 6.49 -6.00 24.99
CA HIS A 233 7.63 -6.38 25.81
C HIS A 233 8.83 -5.43 25.63
N LEU A 234 9.13 -5.05 24.41
CA LEU A 234 10.24 -4.12 24.10
C LEU A 234 9.99 -2.73 24.71
N ILE A 235 8.77 -2.20 24.57
CA ILE A 235 8.36 -0.90 25.14
C ILE A 235 8.57 -0.91 26.64
N LYS A 236 8.14 -1.98 27.33
CA LYS A 236 8.33 -2.14 28.77
C LYS A 236 9.82 -2.28 29.16
N HIS A 237 10.58 -3.08 28.42
CA HIS A 237 12.01 -3.27 28.66
C HIS A 237 12.80 -1.95 28.55
N LEU A 238 12.37 -1.05 27.66
CA LEU A 238 13.00 0.25 27.46
C LEU A 238 12.40 1.37 28.34
N ASN A 239 11.43 1.06 29.22
CA ASN A 239 10.69 2.01 30.06
C ASN A 239 10.00 3.11 29.26
N LEU A 240 9.37 2.75 28.14
CA LEU A 240 8.72 3.67 27.20
C LEU A 240 7.18 3.66 27.28
N GLU A 241 6.57 3.03 28.32
CA GLU A 241 5.10 2.87 28.44
C GLU A 241 4.35 4.20 28.46
N LYS A 242 5.01 5.29 28.91
CA LYS A 242 4.43 6.65 28.89
C LYS A 242 4.68 7.39 27.58
N HIS A 243 5.50 6.86 26.68
CA HIS A 243 5.93 7.52 25.45
C HIS A 243 5.44 6.83 24.18
N VAL A 244 5.30 5.51 24.17
CA VAL A 244 4.93 4.72 22.99
C VAL A 244 3.58 4.06 23.20
N ILE A 245 2.66 4.32 22.26
CA ILE A 245 1.28 3.84 22.27
C ILE A 245 1.08 2.90 21.08
N LEU A 246 0.62 1.68 21.33
CA LEU A 246 0.14 0.75 20.32
C LEU A 246 -1.37 0.93 20.16
N ALA A 247 -1.77 1.78 19.20
CA ALA A 247 -3.16 2.21 19.01
C ALA A 247 -4.09 1.13 18.41
N GLY A 248 -3.53 -0.03 18.03
CA GLY A 248 -4.31 -1.07 17.38
C GLY A 248 -4.70 -0.76 15.94
N PHE A 249 -5.62 -1.54 15.38
CA PHE A 249 -6.16 -1.27 14.05
C PHE A 249 -7.00 -0.01 14.05
N ARG A 250 -6.73 0.89 13.09
CA ARG A 250 -7.44 2.17 12.93
C ARG A 250 -8.03 2.26 11.52
N PRO A 251 -9.35 2.46 11.39
CA PRO A 251 -9.98 2.72 10.09
C PRO A 251 -9.77 4.17 9.61
N ASP A 252 -9.51 5.10 10.52
CA ASP A 252 -9.40 6.54 10.32
C ASP A 252 -7.95 7.01 10.09
N VAL A 253 -7.19 6.25 9.28
CA VAL A 253 -5.75 6.48 9.08
C VAL A 253 -5.40 7.89 8.61
N LEU A 254 -6.21 8.51 7.76
CA LEU A 254 -5.99 9.88 7.29
C LEU A 254 -6.12 10.90 8.43
N SER A 255 -7.08 10.67 9.34
CA SER A 255 -7.25 11.51 10.55
C SER A 255 -6.03 11.42 11.47
N LEU A 256 -5.47 10.21 11.63
CA LEU A 256 -4.21 10.00 12.36
C LEU A 256 -3.06 10.76 11.70
N HIS A 257 -2.88 10.60 10.37
CA HIS A 257 -1.81 11.31 9.66
C HIS A 257 -1.89 12.83 9.86
N LYS A 258 -3.09 13.41 9.84
CA LYS A 258 -3.29 14.85 10.11
C LYS A 258 -2.92 15.26 11.54
N ALA A 259 -2.92 14.32 12.48
CA ALA A 259 -2.60 14.59 13.89
C ALA A 259 -1.10 14.46 14.22
N PHE A 260 -0.32 13.81 13.39
CA PHE A 260 1.11 13.65 13.61
C PHE A 260 1.91 14.93 13.28
N ASP A 261 3.00 15.16 14.01
CA ASP A 261 3.99 16.19 13.68
C ASP A 261 5.06 15.65 12.73
N VAL A 262 5.41 14.37 12.87
CA VAL A 262 6.34 13.66 12.01
C VAL A 262 5.78 12.27 11.73
N PHE A 263 5.79 11.83 10.48
CA PHE A 263 5.46 10.46 10.12
C PHE A 263 6.74 9.64 9.86
N VAL A 264 6.78 8.43 10.42
CA VAL A 264 7.96 7.56 10.32
C VAL A 264 7.60 6.24 9.67
N MET A 265 8.36 5.81 8.67
CA MET A 265 8.28 4.47 8.10
C MET A 265 9.65 3.78 8.23
N SER A 266 9.75 2.88 9.20
CA SER A 266 10.97 2.17 9.60
C SER A 266 11.20 0.85 8.87
N SER A 267 10.50 0.59 7.76
CA SER A 267 10.49 -0.69 7.05
C SER A 267 11.90 -1.16 6.69
N VAL A 268 12.12 -2.47 6.79
CA VAL A 268 13.35 -3.15 6.35
C VAL A 268 13.27 -3.52 4.87
N THR A 269 12.06 -3.87 4.41
CA THR A 269 11.72 -4.03 3.01
C THR A 269 10.34 -3.41 2.76
N GLU A 270 10.14 -2.83 1.57
CA GLU A 270 8.88 -2.14 1.23
C GLU A 270 8.65 -2.14 -0.29
N GLY A 271 7.40 -2.34 -0.70
CA GLY A 271 7.04 -2.21 -2.10
C GLY A 271 7.13 -0.78 -2.60
N LEU A 272 6.27 0.08 -2.10
CA LEU A 272 6.27 1.53 -2.33
C LEU A 272 6.08 2.30 -1.02
N GLY A 273 5.15 1.83 -0.15
CA GLY A 273 4.79 2.48 1.10
C GLY A 273 3.64 3.47 0.97
N THR A 274 2.42 2.98 0.73
CA THR A 274 1.23 3.84 0.56
C THR A 274 0.99 4.78 1.74
N SER A 275 1.30 4.35 2.99
CA SER A 275 1.19 5.24 4.15
C SER A 275 2.13 6.46 4.09
N LEU A 276 3.23 6.41 3.30
CA LEU A 276 4.04 7.60 3.01
C LEU A 276 3.26 8.60 2.18
N LEU A 277 2.54 8.11 1.16
CA LEU A 277 1.71 8.96 0.31
C LEU A 277 0.58 9.59 1.11
N ASP A 278 -0.08 8.83 1.99
CA ASP A 278 -1.12 9.34 2.90
C ASP A 278 -0.58 10.45 3.80
N ALA A 279 0.57 10.23 4.44
CA ALA A 279 1.20 11.20 5.33
C ALA A 279 1.63 12.47 4.59
N MET A 280 2.25 12.32 3.40
CA MET A 280 2.65 13.44 2.55
C MET A 280 1.43 14.22 2.05
N ALA A 281 0.34 13.54 1.65
CA ALA A 281 -0.92 14.19 1.26
C ALA A 281 -1.53 15.00 2.42
N CYS A 282 -1.34 14.53 3.68
CA CYS A 282 -1.72 15.25 4.89
C CYS A 282 -0.72 16.35 5.29
N GLY A 283 0.29 16.64 4.48
CA GLY A 283 1.30 17.67 4.76
C GLY A 283 2.26 17.31 5.89
N ARG A 284 2.49 16.03 6.15
CA ARG A 284 3.42 15.60 7.20
C ARG A 284 4.82 15.40 6.65
N PRO A 285 5.85 15.92 7.34
CA PRO A 285 7.24 15.60 7.01
C PRO A 285 7.52 14.13 7.29
N ILE A 286 8.37 13.53 6.47
CA ILE A 286 8.63 12.10 6.49
C ILE A 286 10.02 11.81 7.06
N VAL A 287 10.14 10.78 7.91
CA VAL A 287 11.38 10.04 8.09
C VAL A 287 11.14 8.62 7.59
N ALA A 288 11.91 8.17 6.62
CA ALA A 288 11.76 6.84 6.06
C ALA A 288 13.10 6.16 5.82
N THR A 289 13.10 4.84 5.75
CA THR A 289 14.31 4.12 5.35
C THR A 289 14.47 4.12 3.83
N THR A 290 15.68 3.79 3.35
CA THR A 290 15.97 3.63 1.91
C THR A 290 15.52 2.27 1.37
N ALA A 291 14.62 1.54 2.06
CA ALA A 291 14.18 0.21 1.65
C ALA A 291 13.20 0.27 0.45
N GLY A 292 13.40 -0.64 -0.50
CA GLY A 292 12.51 -0.85 -1.64
C GLY A 292 12.20 0.40 -2.44
N GLY A 293 10.90 0.67 -2.66
CA GLY A 293 10.42 1.83 -3.45
C GLY A 293 10.30 3.13 -2.67
N MET A 294 10.61 3.18 -1.37
CA MET A 294 10.46 4.41 -0.57
C MET A 294 11.25 5.61 -1.11
N PRO A 295 12.49 5.45 -1.66
CA PRO A 295 13.21 6.56 -2.30
C PRO A 295 12.56 7.09 -3.59
N GLU A 296 11.59 6.38 -4.17
CA GLU A 296 10.83 6.87 -5.32
C GLU A 296 9.72 7.85 -4.91
N VAL A 297 9.30 7.77 -3.64
CA VAL A 297 8.25 8.61 -3.05
C VAL A 297 8.86 9.78 -2.27
N VAL A 298 9.84 9.49 -1.40
CA VAL A 298 10.45 10.49 -0.53
C VAL A 298 11.71 11.07 -1.19
N GLN A 299 11.71 12.38 -1.41
CA GLN A 299 12.87 13.12 -1.87
C GLN A 299 13.69 13.57 -0.65
N ASP A 300 14.87 12.95 -0.45
CA ASP A 300 15.73 13.23 0.69
C ASP A 300 16.11 14.71 0.79
N GLY A 301 16.02 15.27 2.00
CA GLY A 301 16.25 16.68 2.28
C GLY A 301 15.17 17.65 1.80
N ARG A 302 14.18 17.18 0.99
CA ARG A 302 13.13 18.04 0.42
C ARG A 302 11.74 17.73 0.95
N THR A 303 11.29 16.47 0.88
CA THR A 303 9.97 16.04 1.36
C THR A 303 10.06 15.21 2.64
N GLY A 304 11.26 14.88 3.06
CA GLY A 304 11.55 14.09 4.25
C GLY A 304 13.04 13.79 4.36
N ILE A 305 13.40 12.92 5.28
CA ILE A 305 14.76 12.46 5.53
C ILE A 305 14.80 10.94 5.30
N LEU A 306 15.71 10.49 4.45
CA LEU A 306 15.94 9.06 4.20
C LEU A 306 17.13 8.57 5.04
N VAL A 307 16.96 7.42 5.68
CA VAL A 307 17.98 6.79 6.53
C VAL A 307 18.21 5.33 6.13
N PRO A 308 19.35 4.72 6.44
CA PRO A 308 19.55 3.29 6.20
C PRO A 308 18.56 2.45 7.00
N PRO A 309 18.02 1.35 6.44
CA PRO A 309 17.20 0.40 7.20
C PRO A 309 18.01 -0.23 8.33
N ARG A 310 17.33 -0.59 9.43
CA ARG A 310 17.92 -1.17 10.65
C ARG A 310 18.94 -0.25 11.35
N SER A 311 18.81 1.06 11.20
CA SER A 311 19.65 2.04 11.86
C SER A 311 18.83 2.88 12.83
N ASP A 312 18.67 2.40 14.06
CA ASP A 312 17.89 3.07 15.12
C ASP A 312 18.44 4.46 15.42
N ARG A 313 19.76 4.60 15.40
CA ARG A 313 20.45 5.89 15.64
C ARG A 313 20.15 6.90 14.52
N ALA A 314 20.29 6.51 13.25
CA ALA A 314 20.00 7.42 12.14
C ALA A 314 18.53 7.81 12.10
N LEU A 315 17.63 6.85 12.45
CA LEU A 315 16.20 7.10 12.56
C LEU A 315 15.92 8.12 13.67
N ALA A 316 16.52 7.95 14.85
CA ALA A 316 16.39 8.86 15.98
C ALA A 316 16.90 10.27 15.64
N ASP A 317 18.10 10.38 15.07
CA ASP A 317 18.72 11.65 14.71
C ASP A 317 17.86 12.45 13.71
N ALA A 318 17.25 11.75 12.72
CA ALA A 318 16.34 12.35 11.77
C ALA A 318 15.03 12.84 12.43
N ILE A 319 14.46 12.04 13.34
CA ILE A 319 13.26 12.43 14.11
C ILE A 319 13.55 13.65 14.99
N ILE A 320 14.66 13.64 15.76
CA ILE A 320 15.07 14.74 16.63
C ILE A 320 15.24 16.04 15.83
N LYS A 321 15.90 15.95 14.67
CA LYS A 321 16.09 17.10 13.78
C LYS A 321 14.76 17.73 13.39
N LEU A 322 13.78 16.92 12.98
CA LEU A 322 12.45 17.41 12.62
C LEU A 322 11.67 17.93 13.83
N LEU A 323 11.76 17.29 14.99
CA LEU A 323 11.06 17.76 16.18
C LEU A 323 11.60 19.10 16.70
N LYS A 324 12.91 19.36 16.56
CA LYS A 324 13.56 20.61 17.01
C LYS A 324 13.45 21.76 15.99
N ASP A 325 13.04 21.50 14.73
CA ASP A 325 12.98 22.53 13.66
C ASP A 325 11.57 22.53 13.00
N GLU A 326 10.70 23.40 13.52
CA GLU A 326 9.33 23.56 13.04
C GLU A 326 9.29 24.07 11.60
N ALA A 327 10.12 25.06 11.26
CA ALA A 327 10.17 25.60 9.90
C ALA A 327 10.60 24.53 8.87
N LEU A 328 11.50 23.61 9.27
CA LEU A 328 11.87 22.47 8.45
C LEU A 328 10.70 21.50 8.27
N ARG A 329 9.94 21.22 9.35
CA ARG A 329 8.74 20.35 9.27
C ARG A 329 7.71 20.91 8.30
N GLU A 330 7.38 22.20 8.43
CA GLU A 330 6.40 22.86 7.56
C GLU A 330 6.84 22.86 6.09
N ARG A 331 8.09 23.21 5.84
CA ARG A 331 8.65 23.24 4.48
C ARG A 331 8.64 21.85 3.83
N MET A 332 9.06 20.82 4.56
CA MET A 332 9.06 19.44 4.05
C MET A 332 7.64 18.90 3.86
N GLY A 333 6.73 19.19 4.78
CA GLY A 333 5.32 18.80 4.67
C GLY A 333 4.64 19.41 3.46
N ALA A 334 4.82 20.72 3.24
CA ALA A 334 4.28 21.44 2.07
C ALA A 334 4.87 20.89 0.76
N ALA A 335 6.18 20.62 0.72
CA ALA A 335 6.83 20.03 -0.46
C ALA A 335 6.30 18.59 -0.73
N GLY A 336 6.07 17.81 0.34
CA GLY A 336 5.49 16.48 0.25
C GLY A 336 4.09 16.49 -0.34
N MET A 337 3.22 17.35 0.17
CA MET A 337 1.85 17.52 -0.33
C MET A 337 1.85 17.95 -1.81
N SER A 338 2.69 18.90 -2.18
CA SER A 338 2.85 19.34 -3.57
C SER A 338 3.28 18.19 -4.49
N LEU A 339 4.23 17.35 -4.04
CA LEU A 339 4.71 16.20 -4.81
C LEU A 339 3.61 15.14 -5.02
N VAL A 340 2.84 14.83 -3.97
CA VAL A 340 1.73 13.86 -4.07
C VAL A 340 0.67 14.37 -5.03
N ASN A 341 0.27 15.63 -4.92
CA ASN A 341 -0.71 16.25 -5.84
C ASN A 341 -0.25 16.17 -7.30
N ALA A 342 1.04 16.37 -7.56
CA ALA A 342 1.58 16.38 -8.92
C ALA A 342 1.79 14.98 -9.52
N LYS A 343 2.12 13.97 -8.70
CA LYS A 343 2.63 12.69 -9.22
C LYS A 343 1.89 11.44 -8.72
N PHE A 344 1.22 11.52 -7.57
CA PHE A 344 0.68 10.35 -6.88
C PHE A 344 -0.80 10.49 -6.57
N SER A 345 -1.55 11.23 -7.39
CA SER A 345 -3.01 11.27 -7.26
C SER A 345 -3.65 9.99 -7.82
N ALA A 346 -4.85 9.66 -7.34
CA ALA A 346 -5.65 8.53 -7.83
C ALA A 346 -5.94 8.65 -9.33
N GLU A 347 -6.24 9.87 -9.80
CA GLU A 347 -6.52 10.15 -11.22
C GLU A 347 -5.30 9.82 -12.09
N ARG A 348 -4.10 10.19 -11.64
CA ARG A 348 -2.85 9.90 -12.34
C ARG A 348 -2.61 8.39 -12.41
N MET A 349 -2.73 7.67 -11.30
CA MET A 349 -2.60 6.21 -11.26
C MET A 349 -3.59 5.54 -12.22
N VAL A 350 -4.85 5.99 -12.25
CA VAL A 350 -5.89 5.47 -13.13
C VAL A 350 -5.55 5.75 -14.60
N ALA A 351 -5.14 6.96 -14.94
CA ALA A 351 -4.75 7.32 -16.30
C ALA A 351 -3.55 6.48 -16.80
N ASP A 352 -2.53 6.32 -15.97
CA ASP A 352 -1.36 5.51 -16.30
C ASP A 352 -1.74 4.02 -16.45
N THR A 353 -2.66 3.50 -15.59
CA THR A 353 -3.18 2.13 -15.70
C THR A 353 -3.99 1.93 -16.98
N LEU A 354 -4.84 2.89 -17.34
CA LEU A 354 -5.61 2.87 -18.61
C LEU A 354 -4.69 2.85 -19.81
N SER A 355 -3.63 3.66 -19.81
CA SER A 355 -2.61 3.65 -20.88
C SER A 355 -1.97 2.28 -21.07
N VAL A 356 -1.69 1.56 -19.96
CA VAL A 356 -1.19 0.17 -20.01
C VAL A 356 -2.22 -0.75 -20.66
N TYR A 357 -3.50 -0.65 -20.27
CA TYR A 357 -4.57 -1.50 -20.80
C TYR A 357 -4.74 -1.28 -22.30
N GLU A 358 -4.78 -0.02 -22.75
CA GLU A 358 -4.88 0.33 -24.18
C GLU A 358 -3.70 -0.24 -24.98
N GLY A 359 -2.49 -0.13 -24.44
CA GLY A 359 -1.28 -0.63 -25.08
C GLY A 359 -1.25 -2.14 -25.30
N ILE A 360 -2.02 -2.93 -24.51
CA ILE A 360 -2.11 -4.39 -24.66
C ILE A 360 -3.41 -4.84 -25.38
N ALA A 361 -4.48 -4.06 -25.32
CA ALA A 361 -5.75 -4.40 -25.96
C ALA A 361 -5.71 -4.22 -27.49
N ARG A 362 -4.83 -3.34 -27.99
CA ARG A 362 -4.62 -3.07 -29.44
C ARG A 362 -3.73 -4.09 -30.14
N ARG A 363 -3.06 -4.97 -29.37
CA ARG A 363 -2.22 -6.04 -29.87
C ARG A 363 -2.97 -7.38 -29.81
#